data_8c9b0d0dc92b9216d754a9c5f591ff39
#
_entry.id   8c9b0d0dc92b9216d754a9c5f591ff39
#
_cell.length_a   1.000
_cell.length_b   1.000
_cell.length_c   1.000
_cell.angle_alpha   90.00
_cell.angle_beta   90.00
_cell.angle_gamma   90.00
#
_symmetry.space_group_name_H-M   'P 1'
#
loop_
_entity.id
_entity.type
_entity.pdbx_description
1 polymer ?
#
loop_
_entity_poly.entity_id
_entity_poly.type
_entity_poly.pdbx_seq_one_letter_code
_entity_poly.pdbx_strand_id
1 'polypeptide(L)'
;AELSRKNDILMIADEVTTGIGRTGTFLCSENFNFKPDIICIGKAISAGHYPVAATLFNQKIIDSWNELEKMGQPYSQIHRRGNSLVGTQEGSAISLKVLEILERDNLIDEVNEKGKYAMDKLKEIEQNSNIREIRGKGLLIGIDISNSDLAKNHITPEMRNHGINVLAEGRVIMFNPSYLISREQIDYYVNTLNNILTK
;
A
#
# COMPACT_ATOMS: atom_id res chain seq x y z
N ALA A 1 16.68 -9.49 -1.31
CA ALA A 1 16.41 -10.69 -2.13
C ALA A 1 17.67 -11.54 -2.33
N GLU A 2 18.79 -11.00 -2.82
CA GLU A 2 20.00 -11.78 -3.10
C GLU A 2 20.63 -12.36 -1.83
N LEU A 3 20.80 -11.54 -0.80
CA LEU A 3 21.35 -11.98 0.50
C LEU A 3 20.45 -13.04 1.16
N SER A 4 19.14 -12.91 1.09
CA SER A 4 18.23 -13.90 1.67
C SER A 4 18.30 -15.24 0.94
N ARG A 5 18.31 -15.23 -0.39
CA ARG A 5 18.52 -16.45 -1.19
C ARG A 5 19.84 -17.13 -0.90
N LYS A 6 20.95 -16.36 -0.79
CA LYS A 6 22.27 -16.89 -0.51
C LYS A 6 22.38 -17.55 0.87
N ASN A 7 21.58 -17.12 1.83
CA ASN A 7 21.61 -17.61 3.21
C ASN A 7 20.39 -18.47 3.57
N ASP A 8 19.58 -18.87 2.59
CA ASP A 8 18.34 -19.65 2.77
C ASP A 8 17.37 -19.01 3.79
N ILE A 9 17.25 -17.69 3.75
CA ILE A 9 16.35 -16.91 4.61
C ILE A 9 15.06 -16.64 3.85
N LEU A 10 13.90 -16.97 4.45
CA LEU A 10 12.60 -16.66 3.89
C LEU A 10 12.34 -15.16 3.87
N MET A 11 11.81 -14.68 2.75
CA MET A 11 11.45 -13.28 2.56
C MET A 11 9.94 -13.10 2.67
N ILE A 12 9.52 -12.26 3.60
CA ILE A 12 8.12 -11.86 3.79
C ILE A 12 7.94 -10.46 3.22
N ALA A 13 7.02 -10.30 2.28
CA ALA A 13 6.55 -8.99 1.82
C ALA A 13 5.25 -8.64 2.54
N ASP A 14 5.29 -7.63 3.40
CA ASP A 14 4.10 -7.02 3.96
C ASP A 14 3.51 -6.03 2.96
N GLU A 15 2.56 -6.52 2.18
CA GLU A 15 1.84 -5.75 1.16
C GLU A 15 0.44 -5.33 1.62
N VAL A 16 0.20 -5.30 2.91
CA VAL A 16 -1.10 -4.89 3.47
C VAL A 16 -1.48 -3.47 3.05
N THR A 17 -0.50 -2.58 2.89
CA THR A 17 -0.73 -1.19 2.43
C THR A 17 -0.37 -0.99 0.96
N THR A 18 0.64 -1.68 0.48
CA THR A 18 1.26 -1.46 -0.84
C THR A 18 0.66 -2.29 -1.96
N GLY A 19 0.03 -3.41 -1.63
CA GLY A 19 -0.56 -4.34 -2.59
C GLY A 19 -1.94 -3.92 -3.11
N ILE A 20 -2.53 -4.81 -3.89
CA ILE A 20 -3.86 -4.69 -4.48
C ILE A 20 -4.00 -3.41 -5.33
N GLY A 21 -2.96 -3.11 -6.12
CA GLY A 21 -2.98 -1.99 -7.07
C GLY A 21 -2.45 -0.65 -6.54
N ARG A 22 -2.26 -0.46 -5.22
CA ARG A 22 -1.90 0.83 -4.61
C ARG A 22 -0.66 1.49 -5.23
N THR A 23 0.32 0.71 -5.63
CA THR A 23 1.59 1.18 -6.20
C THR A 23 1.66 1.12 -7.73
N GLY A 24 0.52 0.89 -8.41
CA GLY A 24 0.44 0.80 -9.87
C GLY A 24 0.79 -0.57 -10.44
N THR A 25 0.94 -1.57 -9.57
CA THR A 25 1.03 -3.00 -9.88
C THR A 25 0.14 -3.76 -8.91
N PHE A 26 -0.26 -5.00 -9.23
CA PHE A 26 -1.11 -5.77 -8.32
C PHE A 26 -0.43 -5.99 -6.97
N LEU A 27 0.85 -6.37 -6.98
CA LEU A 27 1.72 -6.44 -5.81
C LEU A 27 2.88 -5.45 -5.97
N CYS A 28 3.23 -4.74 -4.91
CA CYS A 28 4.34 -3.79 -4.92
C CYS A 28 5.69 -4.44 -5.26
N SER A 29 5.90 -5.68 -4.81
CA SER A 29 7.11 -6.47 -5.10
C SER A 29 7.39 -6.65 -6.59
N GLU A 30 6.37 -6.63 -7.44
CA GLU A 30 6.51 -6.69 -8.90
C GLU A 30 7.31 -5.51 -9.46
N ASN A 31 7.21 -4.33 -8.84
CA ASN A 31 7.95 -3.15 -9.24
C ASN A 31 9.47 -3.29 -9.06
N PHE A 32 9.92 -4.23 -8.25
CA PHE A 32 11.32 -4.41 -7.88
C PHE A 32 11.91 -5.72 -8.43
N ASN A 33 11.20 -6.40 -9.33
CA ASN A 33 11.57 -7.72 -9.87
C ASN A 33 11.96 -8.70 -8.74
N PHE A 34 11.16 -8.71 -7.70
CA PHE A 34 11.40 -9.44 -6.46
C PHE A 34 10.23 -10.40 -6.21
N LYS A 35 10.56 -11.67 -5.96
CA LYS A 35 9.58 -12.71 -5.63
C LYS A 35 9.75 -13.11 -4.16
N PRO A 36 8.87 -12.64 -3.27
CA PRO A 36 8.88 -13.04 -1.87
C PRO A 36 8.42 -14.50 -1.70
N ASP A 37 8.79 -15.09 -0.57
CA ASP A 37 8.33 -16.43 -0.20
C ASP A 37 6.93 -16.39 0.43
N ILE A 38 6.65 -15.30 1.16
CA ILE A 38 5.38 -15.05 1.83
C ILE A 38 4.93 -13.62 1.49
N ILE A 39 3.63 -13.45 1.21
CA ILE A 39 3.03 -12.14 0.96
C ILE A 39 1.83 -11.98 1.88
N CYS A 40 1.80 -10.87 2.62
CA CYS A 40 0.63 -10.48 3.40
C CYS A 40 -0.14 -9.38 2.66
N ILE A 41 -1.44 -9.58 2.43
CA ILE A 41 -2.34 -8.59 1.81
C ILE A 41 -3.52 -8.30 2.75
N GLY A 42 -4.08 -7.10 2.62
CA GLY A 42 -5.20 -6.64 3.44
C GLY A 42 -5.81 -5.36 2.88
N LYS A 43 -6.43 -4.59 3.74
CA LYS A 43 -6.99 -3.24 3.44
C LYS A 43 -7.74 -3.17 2.10
N ALA A 44 -7.04 -2.86 1.00
CA ALA A 44 -7.64 -2.67 -0.31
C ALA A 44 -8.33 -3.93 -0.86
N ILE A 45 -7.97 -5.14 -0.39
CA ILE A 45 -8.62 -6.40 -0.83
C ILE A 45 -10.12 -6.44 -0.58
N SER A 46 -10.61 -5.66 0.39
CA SER A 46 -12.04 -5.52 0.68
C SER A 46 -12.55 -4.09 0.49
N ALA A 47 -11.73 -3.17 -0.01
CA ALA A 47 -12.03 -1.75 -0.16
C ALA A 47 -12.64 -1.11 1.13
N GLY A 48 -12.29 -1.65 2.31
CA GLY A 48 -12.78 -1.16 3.61
C GLY A 48 -14.18 -1.65 4.01
N HIS A 49 -14.84 -2.47 3.20
CA HIS A 49 -16.20 -2.93 3.49
C HIS A 49 -16.27 -4.10 4.49
N TYR A 50 -15.18 -4.85 4.64
CA TYR A 50 -15.12 -6.00 5.55
C TYR A 50 -13.69 -6.23 6.03
N PRO A 51 -13.48 -6.69 7.28
CA PRO A 51 -12.14 -7.02 7.78
C PRO A 51 -11.63 -8.30 7.13
N VAL A 52 -10.86 -8.16 6.04
CA VAL A 52 -10.23 -9.26 5.31
C VAL A 52 -8.73 -9.03 5.21
N ALA A 53 -8.00 -10.10 5.44
CA ALA A 53 -6.57 -10.19 5.13
C ALA A 53 -6.26 -11.60 4.61
N ALA A 54 -5.19 -11.74 3.84
CA ALA A 54 -4.71 -13.03 3.40
C ALA A 54 -3.20 -13.10 3.48
N THR A 55 -2.69 -14.32 3.69
CA THR A 55 -1.26 -14.63 3.59
C THR A 55 -1.09 -15.65 2.48
N LEU A 56 -0.28 -15.31 1.50
CA LEU A 56 0.06 -16.12 0.34
C LEU A 56 1.42 -16.75 0.58
N PHE A 57 1.58 -18.00 0.18
CA PHE A 57 2.82 -18.75 0.34
C PHE A 57 3.29 -19.26 -1.02
N ASN A 58 4.60 -19.25 -1.25
CA ASN A 58 5.17 -19.85 -2.45
C ASN A 58 5.19 -21.39 -2.36
N GLN A 59 5.48 -22.04 -3.49
CA GLN A 59 5.48 -23.50 -3.58
C GLN A 59 6.50 -24.15 -2.64
N LYS A 60 7.67 -23.54 -2.42
CA LYS A 60 8.70 -24.06 -1.50
C LYS A 60 8.16 -24.30 -0.09
N ILE A 61 7.36 -23.36 0.42
CA ILE A 61 6.75 -23.47 1.75
C ILE A 61 5.68 -24.57 1.77
N ILE A 62 4.86 -24.63 0.74
CA ILE A 62 3.84 -25.67 0.60
C ILE A 62 4.48 -27.08 0.56
N ASP A 63 5.55 -27.23 -0.20
CA ASP A 63 6.27 -28.49 -0.31
C ASP A 63 6.88 -28.90 1.04
N SER A 64 7.47 -27.97 1.78
CA SER A 64 8.00 -28.25 3.12
C SER A 64 6.90 -28.69 4.10
N TRP A 65 5.70 -28.13 4.00
CA TRP A 65 4.56 -28.58 4.82
C TRP A 65 4.10 -29.98 4.45
N ASN A 66 4.04 -30.30 3.17
CA ASN A 66 3.67 -31.63 2.68
C ASN A 66 4.69 -32.70 3.15
N GLU A 67 5.97 -32.33 3.22
CA GLU A 67 7.00 -33.22 3.75
C GLU A 67 6.84 -33.45 5.25
N LEU A 68 6.58 -32.42 6.04
CA LEU A 68 6.34 -32.54 7.48
C LEU A 68 5.12 -33.41 7.75
N GLU A 69 4.07 -33.29 6.95
CA GLU A 69 2.87 -34.12 7.06
C GLU A 69 3.19 -35.60 6.76
N LYS A 70 3.99 -35.89 5.72
CA LYS A 70 4.46 -37.27 5.42
C LYS A 70 5.32 -37.84 6.53
N MET A 71 6.04 -37.01 7.28
CA MET A 71 6.83 -37.39 8.45
C MET A 71 5.99 -37.59 9.71
N GLY A 72 4.68 -37.50 9.60
CA GLY A 72 3.73 -37.74 10.70
C GLY A 72 3.54 -36.56 11.65
N GLN A 73 3.96 -35.36 11.26
CA GLN A 73 3.68 -34.16 12.04
C GLN A 73 2.19 -33.83 12.01
N PRO A 74 1.55 -33.51 13.14
CA PRO A 74 0.13 -33.24 13.19
C PRO A 74 -0.22 -32.01 12.36
N TYR A 75 -1.30 -32.06 11.59
CA TYR A 75 -1.85 -30.95 10.81
C TYR A 75 -1.97 -29.65 11.61
N SER A 76 -2.38 -29.73 12.87
CA SER A 76 -2.50 -28.59 13.79
C SER A 76 -1.17 -27.90 14.11
N GLN A 77 -0.04 -28.58 13.95
CA GLN A 77 1.29 -27.96 14.12
C GLN A 77 1.83 -27.35 12.83
N ILE A 78 1.52 -27.95 11.69
CA ILE A 78 1.92 -27.50 10.36
C ILE A 78 1.09 -26.29 9.92
N HIS A 79 -0.22 -26.36 10.16
CA HIS A 79 -1.21 -25.41 9.64
C HIS A 79 -1.85 -24.52 10.73
N ARG A 80 -1.08 -24.07 11.72
CA ARG A 80 -1.53 -23.13 12.75
C ARG A 80 -1.81 -21.76 12.16
N ARG A 81 -2.94 -21.60 11.46
CA ARG A 81 -3.27 -20.36 10.74
C ARG A 81 -4.73 -20.04 10.87
N GLY A 82 -4.97 -18.74 10.97
CA GLY A 82 -6.30 -18.18 10.94
C GLY A 82 -6.79 -17.69 12.29
N ASN A 83 -7.92 -17.07 12.21
CA ASN A 83 -8.71 -16.58 13.32
C ASN A 83 -10.18 -16.95 13.07
N SER A 84 -11.07 -16.53 13.98
CA SER A 84 -12.50 -16.86 13.88
C SER A 84 -13.19 -16.33 12.60
N LEU A 85 -12.57 -15.37 11.91
CA LEU A 85 -13.12 -14.75 10.69
C LEU A 85 -12.48 -15.29 9.40
N VAL A 86 -11.60 -16.32 9.49
CA VAL A 86 -10.98 -16.90 8.29
C VAL A 86 -12.03 -17.56 7.41
N GLY A 87 -12.03 -17.17 6.12
CA GLY A 87 -12.87 -17.79 5.11
C GLY A 87 -14.38 -17.51 5.26
N THR A 88 -14.74 -16.38 5.87
CA THR A 88 -16.15 -15.97 5.89
C THR A 88 -16.68 -15.76 4.47
N GLN A 89 -17.93 -16.13 4.24
CA GLN A 89 -18.56 -16.00 2.92
C GLN A 89 -18.65 -14.55 2.48
N GLU A 90 -19.00 -13.65 3.39
CA GLU A 90 -19.10 -12.22 3.17
C GLU A 90 -17.74 -11.62 2.76
N GLY A 91 -16.70 -11.91 3.52
CA GLY A 91 -15.34 -11.45 3.23
C GLY A 91 -14.84 -11.94 1.88
N SER A 92 -15.10 -13.21 1.56
CA SER A 92 -14.73 -13.81 0.28
C SER A 92 -15.49 -13.18 -0.90
N ALA A 93 -16.79 -13.00 -0.77
CA ALA A 93 -17.63 -12.40 -1.82
C ALA A 93 -17.24 -10.94 -2.09
N ILE A 94 -16.98 -10.15 -1.04
CA ILE A 94 -16.54 -8.76 -1.15
C ILE A 94 -15.17 -8.71 -1.83
N SER A 95 -14.22 -9.54 -1.41
CA SER A 95 -12.88 -9.57 -2.00
C SER A 95 -12.90 -9.93 -3.49
N LEU A 96 -13.68 -10.94 -3.87
CA LEU A 96 -13.88 -11.30 -5.28
C LEU A 96 -14.48 -10.15 -6.09
N LYS A 97 -15.47 -9.44 -5.53
CA LYS A 97 -16.07 -8.30 -6.22
C LYS A 97 -15.08 -7.14 -6.36
N VAL A 98 -14.22 -6.89 -5.38
CA VAL A 98 -13.17 -5.88 -5.49
C VAL A 98 -12.19 -6.23 -6.60
N LEU A 99 -11.74 -7.48 -6.68
CA LEU A 99 -10.82 -7.94 -7.73
C LEU A 99 -11.46 -7.81 -9.11
N GLU A 100 -12.73 -8.20 -9.26
CA GLU A 100 -13.50 -8.03 -10.50
C GLU A 100 -13.58 -6.56 -10.94
N ILE A 101 -13.83 -5.64 -10.00
CA ILE A 101 -13.90 -4.19 -10.30
C ILE A 101 -12.54 -3.65 -10.71
N LEU A 102 -11.47 -4.03 -10.01
CA LEU A 102 -10.10 -3.62 -10.35
C LEU A 102 -9.72 -4.00 -11.78
N GLU A 103 -10.08 -5.22 -12.19
CA GLU A 103 -9.82 -5.72 -13.54
C GLU A 103 -10.75 -5.08 -14.57
N ARG A 104 -12.06 -5.09 -14.34
CA ARG A 104 -13.09 -4.56 -15.26
C ARG A 104 -12.83 -3.09 -15.62
N ASP A 105 -12.51 -2.28 -14.62
CA ASP A 105 -12.34 -0.83 -14.76
C ASP A 105 -10.87 -0.43 -14.99
N ASN A 106 -9.98 -1.41 -15.14
CA ASN A 106 -8.54 -1.20 -15.35
C ASN A 106 -7.88 -0.26 -14.32
N LEU A 107 -8.32 -0.35 -13.05
CA LEU A 107 -7.97 0.63 -12.02
C LEU A 107 -6.47 0.62 -11.64
N ILE A 108 -5.76 -0.49 -11.87
CA ILE A 108 -4.32 -0.57 -11.54
C ILE A 108 -3.50 0.31 -12.50
N ASP A 109 -3.82 0.30 -13.79
CA ASP A 109 -3.16 1.17 -14.76
C ASP A 109 -3.52 2.64 -14.52
N GLU A 110 -4.79 2.93 -14.17
CA GLU A 110 -5.24 4.25 -13.75
C GLU A 110 -4.44 4.77 -12.53
N VAL A 111 -4.21 3.91 -11.53
CA VAL A 111 -3.37 4.24 -10.36
C VAL A 111 -1.94 4.56 -10.78
N ASN A 112 -1.37 3.80 -11.73
CA ASN A 112 -0.02 4.03 -12.22
C ASN A 112 0.10 5.38 -12.94
N GLU A 113 -0.86 5.70 -13.82
CA GLU A 113 -0.88 6.97 -14.56
C GLU A 113 -1.10 8.18 -13.63
N LYS A 114 -2.12 8.09 -12.76
CA LYS A 114 -2.42 9.15 -11.79
C LYS A 114 -1.28 9.34 -10.78
N GLY A 115 -0.63 8.23 -10.40
CA GLY A 115 0.53 8.28 -9.53
C GLY A 115 1.73 8.99 -10.15
N LYS A 116 2.01 8.76 -11.44
CA LYS A 116 3.02 9.52 -12.18
C LYS A 116 2.67 11.00 -12.23
N TYR A 117 1.43 11.32 -12.61
CA TYR A 117 0.95 12.69 -12.66
C TYR A 117 1.07 13.39 -11.29
N ALA A 118 0.65 12.74 -10.21
CA ALA A 118 0.76 13.28 -8.86
C ALA A 118 2.22 13.49 -8.44
N MET A 119 3.11 12.56 -8.77
CA MET A 119 4.54 12.69 -8.49
C MET A 119 5.15 13.87 -9.23
N ASP A 120 4.83 14.03 -10.52
CA ASP A 120 5.32 15.16 -11.32
C ASP A 120 4.86 16.49 -10.72
N LYS A 121 3.57 16.61 -10.37
CA LYS A 121 3.02 17.80 -9.73
C LYS A 121 3.62 18.09 -8.35
N LEU A 122 3.84 17.08 -7.54
CA LEU A 122 4.49 17.23 -6.24
C LEU A 122 5.96 17.63 -6.37
N LYS A 123 6.66 17.14 -7.39
CA LYS A 123 8.05 17.53 -7.67
C LYS A 123 8.18 19.01 -8.07
N GLU A 124 7.15 19.63 -8.65
CA GLU A 124 7.15 21.08 -8.93
C GLU A 124 7.32 21.92 -7.65
N ILE A 125 6.84 21.43 -6.49
CA ILE A 125 6.91 22.13 -5.20
C ILE A 125 8.04 21.61 -4.28
N GLU A 126 8.83 20.63 -4.70
CA GLU A 126 9.89 20.01 -3.87
C GLU A 126 11.02 21.01 -3.51
N GLN A 127 11.16 22.09 -4.25
CA GLN A 127 12.16 23.13 -3.97
C GLN A 127 11.81 24.00 -2.73
N ASN A 128 10.59 23.85 -2.18
CA ASN A 128 10.22 24.56 -0.96
C ASN A 128 11.09 24.10 0.22
N SER A 129 11.67 25.07 0.95
CA SER A 129 12.61 24.79 2.06
C SER A 129 12.01 23.93 3.19
N ASN A 130 10.69 23.86 3.26
CA ASN A 130 9.96 23.01 4.23
C ASN A 130 9.80 21.56 3.76
N ILE A 131 10.15 21.23 2.51
CA ILE A 131 10.13 19.87 1.96
C ILE A 131 11.55 19.35 1.91
N ARG A 132 11.79 18.16 2.46
CA ARG A 132 13.09 17.49 2.41
C ARG A 132 13.19 16.52 1.25
N GLU A 133 12.11 15.78 1.00
CA GLU A 133 12.07 14.74 -0.02
C GLU A 133 10.62 14.40 -0.34
N ILE A 134 10.34 14.11 -1.62
CA ILE A 134 9.09 13.51 -2.07
C ILE A 134 9.42 12.17 -2.71
N ARG A 135 8.85 11.09 -2.16
CA ARG A 135 9.10 9.72 -2.62
C ARG A 135 7.84 8.89 -2.60
N GLY A 136 7.77 7.90 -3.46
CA GLY A 136 6.63 6.97 -3.49
C GLY A 136 6.44 6.32 -4.86
N LYS A 137 5.35 5.58 -5.00
CA LYS A 137 4.97 4.92 -6.24
C LYS A 137 3.46 4.75 -6.33
N GLY A 138 2.90 4.88 -7.54
CA GLY A 138 1.45 4.90 -7.72
C GLY A 138 0.81 5.98 -6.86
N LEU A 139 -0.30 5.64 -6.22
CA LEU A 139 -1.00 6.54 -5.30
C LEU A 139 -0.60 6.29 -3.82
N LEU A 140 0.68 6.02 -3.58
CA LEU A 140 1.28 5.96 -2.25
C LEU A 140 2.55 6.80 -2.26
N ILE A 141 2.42 8.09 -1.92
CA ILE A 141 3.51 9.05 -1.95
C ILE A 141 3.68 9.66 -0.56
N GLY A 142 4.90 9.71 -0.08
CA GLY A 142 5.29 10.37 1.15
C GLY A 142 5.98 11.70 0.86
N ILE A 143 5.54 12.75 1.56
CA ILE A 143 6.13 14.09 1.50
C ILE A 143 6.81 14.32 2.84
N ASP A 144 8.14 14.26 2.87
CA ASP A 144 8.95 14.43 4.09
C ASP A 144 9.15 15.93 4.36
N ILE A 145 8.51 16.42 5.40
CA ILE A 145 8.54 17.82 5.82
C ILE A 145 9.75 18.08 6.73
N SER A 146 10.22 19.30 6.79
CA SER A 146 11.42 19.72 7.55
C SER A 146 11.38 19.33 9.03
N ASN A 147 10.19 19.37 9.67
CA ASN A 147 10.00 18.88 11.03
C ASN A 147 8.59 18.33 11.27
N SER A 148 8.45 17.55 12.34
CA SER A 148 7.19 16.86 12.68
C SER A 148 6.11 17.79 13.22
N ASP A 149 6.49 18.88 13.87
CA ASP A 149 5.53 19.84 14.42
C ASP A 149 4.82 20.59 13.28
N LEU A 150 5.59 21.06 12.28
CA LEU A 150 5.04 21.66 11.06
C LEU A 150 4.07 20.70 10.35
N ALA A 151 4.46 19.43 10.18
CA ALA A 151 3.63 18.45 9.52
C ALA A 151 2.30 18.17 10.25
N LYS A 152 2.38 17.94 11.57
CA LYS A 152 1.23 17.49 12.36
C LYS A 152 0.35 18.64 12.84
N ASN A 153 0.96 19.72 13.33
CA ASN A 153 0.26 20.77 14.07
C ASN A 153 -0.07 21.98 13.20
N HIS A 154 0.52 22.08 12.00
CA HIS A 154 0.24 23.18 11.08
C HIS A 154 -0.34 22.68 9.76
N ILE A 155 0.42 21.90 8.98
CA ILE A 155 -0.01 21.51 7.62
C ILE A 155 -1.26 20.61 7.68
N THR A 156 -1.26 19.59 8.54
CA THR A 156 -2.40 18.63 8.60
C THR A 156 -3.72 19.31 8.98
N PRO A 157 -3.80 20.19 10.00
CA PRO A 157 -5.03 20.93 10.29
C PRO A 157 -5.43 21.88 9.15
N GLU A 158 -4.48 22.61 8.55
CA GLU A 158 -4.79 23.52 7.46
C GLU A 158 -5.30 22.79 6.22
N MET A 159 -4.70 21.65 5.83
CA MET A 159 -5.24 20.80 4.76
C MET A 159 -6.69 20.38 5.06
N ARG A 160 -6.99 20.03 6.32
CA ARG A 160 -8.35 19.67 6.74
C ARG A 160 -9.33 20.83 6.64
N ASN A 161 -8.89 22.07 6.97
CA ASN A 161 -9.71 23.28 6.80
C ASN A 161 -10.09 23.51 5.33
N HIS A 162 -9.25 23.03 4.40
CA HIS A 162 -9.54 23.03 2.97
C HIS A 162 -10.27 21.78 2.46
N GLY A 163 -10.82 20.95 3.36
CA GLY A 163 -11.58 19.73 3.02
C GLY A 163 -10.70 18.56 2.58
N ILE A 164 -9.38 18.62 2.81
CA ILE A 164 -8.44 17.57 2.46
C ILE A 164 -8.00 16.84 3.72
N ASN A 165 -8.41 15.58 3.88
CA ASN A 165 -7.97 14.78 5.01
C ASN A 165 -6.64 14.09 4.68
N VAL A 166 -5.60 14.41 5.42
CA VAL A 166 -4.27 13.81 5.29
C VAL A 166 -3.84 13.18 6.61
N LEU A 167 -2.98 12.18 6.50
CA LEU A 167 -2.30 11.56 7.64
C LEU A 167 -0.85 12.04 7.67
N ALA A 168 -0.39 12.51 8.83
CA ALA A 168 1.01 12.79 9.09
C ALA A 168 1.56 11.79 10.10
N GLU A 169 2.58 11.06 9.70
CA GLU A 169 3.33 10.15 10.58
C GLU A 169 4.76 10.67 10.74
N GLY A 170 5.08 11.12 11.95
CA GLY A 170 6.33 11.86 12.17
C GLY A 170 6.34 13.14 11.33
N ARG A 171 7.30 13.23 10.43
CA ARG A 171 7.46 14.33 9.46
C ARG A 171 6.78 14.06 8.12
N VAL A 172 6.34 12.83 7.87
CA VAL A 172 5.86 12.44 6.55
C VAL A 172 4.36 12.65 6.44
N ILE A 173 3.95 13.48 5.51
CA ILE A 173 2.55 13.61 5.09
C ILE A 173 2.31 12.59 4.01
N MET A 174 1.26 11.77 4.18
CA MET A 174 0.91 10.71 3.27
C MET A 174 -0.09 11.20 2.22
N PHE A 175 0.28 11.12 0.94
CA PHE A 175 -0.65 11.21 -0.17
C PHE A 175 -1.05 9.79 -0.59
N ASN A 176 -2.20 9.35 -0.13
CA ASN A 176 -2.74 8.02 -0.38
C ASN A 176 -4.26 8.05 -0.67
N PRO A 177 -4.68 8.77 -1.70
CA PRO A 177 -6.09 9.00 -2.01
C PRO A 177 -6.80 7.73 -2.51
N SER A 178 -8.11 7.84 -2.78
CA SER A 178 -8.87 6.83 -3.51
C SER A 178 -8.25 6.58 -4.90
N TYR A 179 -8.37 5.36 -5.44
CA TYR A 179 -7.99 5.05 -6.83
C TYR A 179 -8.81 5.86 -7.85
N LEU A 180 -10.00 6.31 -7.44
CA LEU A 180 -10.90 7.11 -8.26
C LEU A 180 -10.60 8.61 -8.22
N ILE A 181 -9.52 9.04 -7.56
CA ILE A 181 -9.14 10.46 -7.52
C ILE A 181 -9.01 11.01 -8.95
N SER A 182 -9.50 12.24 -9.18
CA SER A 182 -9.34 12.92 -10.47
C SER A 182 -8.04 13.75 -10.51
N ARG A 183 -7.61 14.14 -11.71
CA ARG A 183 -6.43 15.01 -11.87
C ARG A 183 -6.68 16.38 -11.24
N GLU A 184 -7.89 16.91 -11.35
CA GLU A 184 -8.29 18.19 -10.74
C GLU A 184 -8.19 18.13 -9.21
N GLN A 185 -8.53 16.98 -8.60
CA GLN A 185 -8.36 16.78 -7.17
C GLN A 185 -6.89 16.66 -6.76
N ILE A 186 -6.05 16.06 -7.61
CA ILE A 186 -4.59 16.03 -7.41
C ILE A 186 -4.03 17.45 -7.46
N ASP A 187 -4.40 18.22 -8.47
CA ASP A 187 -3.99 19.63 -8.62
C ASP A 187 -4.43 20.46 -7.42
N TYR A 188 -5.67 20.29 -6.97
CA TYR A 188 -6.19 20.96 -5.78
C TYR A 188 -5.38 20.63 -4.53
N TYR A 189 -5.03 19.34 -4.33
CA TYR A 189 -4.18 18.91 -3.23
C TYR A 189 -2.81 19.60 -3.27
N VAL A 190 -2.14 19.54 -4.41
CA VAL A 190 -0.78 20.09 -4.55
C VAL A 190 -0.77 21.61 -4.38
N ASN A 191 -1.71 22.33 -5.01
CA ASN A 191 -1.83 23.77 -4.89
C ASN A 191 -2.13 24.20 -3.44
N THR A 192 -3.02 23.50 -2.75
CA THR A 192 -3.34 23.77 -1.35
C THR A 192 -2.12 23.56 -0.45
N LEU A 193 -1.41 22.43 -0.62
CA LEU A 193 -0.19 22.15 0.14
C LEU A 193 0.88 23.24 -0.11
N ASN A 194 1.10 23.61 -1.36
CA ASN A 194 2.08 24.65 -1.70
C ASN A 194 1.74 26.00 -1.06
N ASN A 195 0.47 26.39 -1.10
CA ASN A 195 0.00 27.64 -0.48
C ASN A 195 0.18 27.64 1.05
N ILE A 196 0.02 26.51 1.71
CA ILE A 196 0.27 26.37 3.16
C ILE A 196 1.75 26.46 3.48
N LEU A 197 2.61 25.86 2.65
CA LEU A 197 4.06 25.83 2.86
C LEU A 197 4.74 27.18 2.56
N THR A 198 4.09 28.08 1.83
CA THR A 198 4.62 29.42 1.46
C THR A 198 4.16 30.54 2.39
N LYS A 199 3.26 30.27 3.32
CA LYS A 199 2.82 31.19 4.38
C LYS A 199 3.76 31.13 5.57
#